data_54102c5698d975308f1cddb646e1af0d
#
_entry.id   54102c5698d975308f1cddb646e1af0d
#
_cell.length_a   1.000
_cell.length_b   1.000
_cell.length_c   1.000
_cell.angle_alpha   90.00
_cell.angle_beta   90.00
_cell.angle_gamma   90.00
#
_symmetry.space_group_name_H-M   'P 1'
#
loop_
_entity.id
_entity.type
_entity.pdbx_description
1 polymer ?
#
loop_
_entity_poly.entity_id
_entity_poly.type
_entity_poly.pdbx_seq_one_letter_code
_entity_poly.pdbx_strand_id
1 'polypeptide(L)'
;VFNHKHMEAKERFKVVYSAGAKEFLQRITSKAREKIISNARKASYTIDPKLFKKLTGTDLWEFRTLYDGKQYRLLAFWDKTKEVDTLVIASHGFIKKTDKTPIKEIERASKIMKEYFELK
;
A
#
# COMPACT_ATOMS: atom_id res chain seq x y z
N VAL A 1 4.55 -17.38 -30.67
CA VAL A 1 4.32 -17.16 -30.25
C VAL A 1 4.39 -16.83 -30.01
N PHE A 2 4.15 -16.48 -29.75
CA PHE A 2 4.04 -15.99 -29.32
C PHE A 2 4.01 -15.56 -28.64
N ASN A 3 4.24 -15.39 -28.64
CA ASN A 3 4.35 -14.78 -27.72
C ASN A 3 3.64 -14.03 -27.06
N HIS A 4 3.14 -14.10 -26.53
CA HIS A 4 2.32 -13.36 -25.87
C HIS A 4 2.85 -12.91 -24.66
N LYS A 5 3.85 -13.29 -24.30
CA LYS A 5 4.47 -12.82 -23.19
C LYS A 5 4.92 -11.45 -23.36
N HIS A 6 5.05 -11.02 -24.53
CA HIS A 6 5.32 -9.64 -24.71
C HIS A 6 4.10 -8.84 -24.36
N MET A 7 3.05 -9.49 -23.98
CA MET A 7 1.87 -8.84 -23.47
C MET A 7 1.94 -8.71 -21.95
N GLU A 8 3.12 -8.77 -21.40
CA GLU A 8 3.27 -8.59 -19.97
C GLU A 8 2.72 -7.24 -19.53
N ALA A 9 1.97 -7.25 -18.43
CA ALA A 9 1.46 -6.03 -17.88
C ALA A 9 2.63 -5.17 -17.37
N LYS A 10 2.53 -3.87 -17.58
CA LYS A 10 3.53 -2.95 -17.05
C LYS A 10 3.19 -2.61 -15.62
N GLU A 11 4.21 -2.51 -14.80
CA GLU A 11 4.07 -2.04 -13.45
C GLU A 11 3.63 -0.57 -13.46
N ARG A 12 2.52 -0.27 -12.79
CA ARG A 12 1.97 1.09 -12.75
C ARG A 12 2.68 1.98 -11.74
N PHE A 13 3.29 1.38 -10.75
CA PHE A 13 4.01 2.10 -9.71
C PHE A 13 4.90 1.12 -8.95
N LYS A 14 5.88 1.66 -8.24
CA LYS A 14 6.72 0.87 -7.36
C LYS A 14 6.26 1.12 -5.93
N VAL A 15 6.28 0.09 -5.10
CA VAL A 15 5.90 0.19 -3.70
C VAL A 15 7.15 0.35 -2.85
N VAL A 16 7.16 1.38 -2.01
CA VAL A 16 8.23 1.62 -1.05
C VAL A 16 7.65 1.48 0.35
N TYR A 17 8.25 0.67 1.17
CA TYR A 17 7.78 0.44 2.54
C TYR A 17 8.60 1.30 3.49
N SER A 18 7.93 2.23 4.17
CA SER A 18 8.59 3.07 5.17
C SER A 18 8.99 2.24 6.39
N ALA A 19 9.73 2.85 7.31
CA ALA A 19 10.11 2.20 8.56
C ALA A 19 8.88 1.71 9.33
N GLY A 20 7.81 2.52 9.38
CA GLY A 20 6.57 2.13 10.06
C GLY A 20 5.88 0.94 9.41
N ALA A 21 5.88 0.88 8.08
CA ALA A 21 5.30 -0.24 7.37
C ALA A 21 6.14 -1.51 7.59
N LYS A 22 7.46 -1.40 7.52
CA LYS A 22 8.35 -2.54 7.77
C LYS A 22 8.19 -3.07 9.19
N GLU A 23 8.07 -2.19 10.17
CA GLU A 23 7.88 -2.57 11.56
C GLU A 23 6.58 -3.35 11.74
N PHE A 24 5.49 -2.88 11.14
CA PHE A 24 4.23 -3.60 11.16
C PHE A 24 4.37 -5.00 10.56
N LEU A 25 5.00 -5.09 9.39
CA LEU A 25 5.18 -6.37 8.69
C LEU A 25 6.02 -7.35 9.49
N GLN A 26 6.96 -6.85 10.29
CA GLN A 26 7.78 -7.72 11.15
C GLN A 26 7.04 -8.27 12.35
N ARG A 27 5.96 -7.60 12.78
CA ARG A 27 5.20 -8.01 13.97
C ARG A 27 4.09 -9.01 13.68
N ILE A 28 3.76 -9.26 12.43
CA ILE A 28 2.73 -10.21 12.04
C ILE A 28 3.36 -11.52 11.60
N THR A 29 2.53 -12.54 11.38
CA THR A 29 3.05 -13.84 10.96
C THR A 29 3.69 -13.75 9.57
N SER A 30 4.62 -14.66 9.28
CA SER A 30 5.30 -14.66 8.00
C SER A 30 4.33 -14.89 6.85
N LYS A 31 3.32 -15.73 7.05
CA LYS A 31 2.32 -16.00 6.01
C LYS A 31 1.44 -14.77 5.72
N ALA A 32 1.04 -14.04 6.76
CA ALA A 32 0.28 -12.81 6.58
C ALA A 32 1.13 -11.76 5.84
N ARG A 33 2.39 -11.63 6.23
CA ARG A 33 3.33 -10.70 5.59
C ARG A 33 3.49 -11.02 4.10
N GLU A 34 3.70 -12.29 3.77
CA GLU A 34 3.84 -12.71 2.38
C GLU A 34 2.59 -12.39 1.57
N LYS A 35 1.42 -12.58 2.15
CA LYS A 35 0.16 -12.28 1.48
C LYS A 35 0.00 -10.80 1.22
N ILE A 36 0.35 -9.97 2.21
CA ILE A 36 0.28 -8.52 2.07
C ILE A 36 1.21 -8.03 0.97
N ILE A 37 2.45 -8.50 0.98
CA ILE A 37 3.45 -8.10 -0.02
C ILE A 37 3.03 -8.57 -1.41
N SER A 38 2.52 -9.79 -1.51
CA SER A 38 2.01 -10.33 -2.77
C SER A 38 0.85 -9.49 -3.31
N ASN A 39 -0.09 -9.11 -2.44
CA ASN A 39 -1.23 -8.29 -2.84
C ASN A 39 -0.81 -6.89 -3.28
N ALA A 40 0.15 -6.29 -2.58
CA ALA A 40 0.68 -4.98 -2.96
C ALA A 40 1.35 -5.06 -4.35
N ARG A 41 2.06 -6.13 -4.61
CA ARG A 41 2.68 -6.35 -5.90
C ARG A 41 1.63 -6.51 -7.01
N LYS A 42 0.57 -7.28 -6.76
CA LYS A 42 -0.53 -7.41 -7.71
C LYS A 42 -1.17 -6.06 -8.00
N ALA A 43 -1.36 -5.24 -6.97
CA ALA A 43 -1.95 -3.92 -7.12
C ALA A 43 -1.08 -3.01 -7.98
N SER A 44 0.24 -3.20 -7.97
CA SER A 44 1.13 -2.40 -8.79
C SER A 44 1.03 -2.73 -10.29
N TYR A 45 0.43 -3.86 -10.63
CA TYR A 45 0.23 -4.25 -12.03
C TYR A 45 -1.22 -4.15 -12.49
N THR A 46 -2.16 -4.25 -11.57
CA THR A 46 -3.59 -4.39 -11.91
C THR A 46 -4.43 -3.43 -11.08
N ILE A 47 -5.37 -2.74 -11.73
CA ILE A 47 -6.32 -1.88 -11.02
C ILE A 47 -7.38 -2.77 -10.39
N ASP A 48 -7.33 -2.91 -9.07
CA ASP A 48 -8.27 -3.73 -8.31
C ASP A 48 -8.59 -3.08 -6.97
N PRO A 49 -9.79 -2.51 -6.81
CA PRO A 49 -10.17 -1.85 -5.54
C PRO A 49 -10.21 -2.79 -4.35
N LYS A 50 -10.25 -4.09 -4.57
CA LYS A 50 -10.17 -5.06 -3.47
C LYS A 50 -8.77 -5.09 -2.86
N LEU A 51 -7.77 -4.70 -3.65
CA LEU A 51 -6.37 -4.72 -3.21
C LEU A 51 -5.84 -3.34 -2.87
N PHE A 52 -6.32 -2.30 -3.55
CA PHE A 52 -5.78 -0.96 -3.41
C PHE A 52 -6.84 0.07 -3.75
N LYS A 53 -7.19 0.91 -2.78
CA LYS A 53 -8.30 1.83 -2.93
C LYS A 53 -8.01 3.17 -2.25
N LYS A 54 -8.46 4.26 -2.86
CA LYS A 54 -8.33 5.58 -2.28
C LYS A 54 -9.31 5.73 -1.11
N LEU A 55 -8.87 6.38 -0.04
CA LEU A 55 -9.73 6.74 1.07
C LEU A 55 -10.42 8.05 0.72
N THR A 56 -11.76 8.02 0.66
CA THR A 56 -12.57 9.18 0.30
C THR A 56 -12.27 10.38 1.18
N GLY A 57 -12.10 11.54 0.56
CA GLY A 57 -11.84 12.79 1.29
C GLY A 57 -10.41 12.97 1.76
N THR A 58 -9.50 12.13 1.31
CA THR A 58 -8.08 12.22 1.70
C THR A 58 -7.18 12.06 0.48
N ASP A 59 -5.89 12.32 0.68
CA ASP A 59 -4.86 12.02 -0.33
C ASP A 59 -4.23 10.65 -0.07
N LEU A 60 -4.85 9.86 0.81
CA LEU A 60 -4.32 8.56 1.18
C LEU A 60 -5.00 7.44 0.41
N TRP A 61 -4.24 6.36 0.25
CA TRP A 61 -4.71 5.13 -0.35
C TRP A 61 -4.50 4.00 0.63
N GLU A 62 -5.14 2.87 0.37
CA GLU A 62 -5.15 1.76 1.29
C GLU A 62 -4.86 0.48 0.54
N PHE A 63 -3.76 -0.20 0.88
CA PHE A 63 -3.54 -1.58 0.45
C PHE A 63 -4.35 -2.48 1.37
N ARG A 64 -5.05 -3.44 0.80
CA ARG A 64 -6.04 -4.25 1.50
C ARG A 64 -5.72 -5.72 1.36
N THR A 65 -5.68 -6.44 2.48
CA THR A 65 -5.45 -7.88 2.50
C THR A 65 -6.33 -8.54 3.53
N LEU A 66 -7.10 -9.53 3.09
CA LEU A 66 -7.86 -10.39 3.99
C LEU A 66 -7.09 -11.71 4.11
N TYR A 67 -6.70 -12.07 5.31
CA TYR A 67 -5.97 -13.29 5.55
C TYR A 67 -6.30 -13.85 6.93
N ASP A 68 -6.65 -15.14 7.00
CA ASP A 68 -6.97 -15.81 8.23
C ASP A 68 -8.01 -15.05 9.08
N GLY A 69 -9.06 -14.57 8.41
CA GLY A 69 -10.14 -13.84 9.05
C GLY A 69 -9.80 -12.42 9.49
N LYS A 70 -8.61 -11.96 9.23
CA LYS A 70 -8.16 -10.61 9.63
C LYS A 70 -8.03 -9.69 8.44
N GLN A 71 -8.44 -8.44 8.64
CA GLN A 71 -8.37 -7.41 7.62
C GLN A 71 -7.13 -6.55 7.85
N TYR A 72 -6.09 -6.82 7.06
CA TYR A 72 -4.84 -6.06 7.16
C TYR A 72 -4.90 -4.86 6.24
N ARG A 73 -4.40 -3.72 6.69
CA ARG A 73 -4.35 -2.49 5.91
C ARG A 73 -2.97 -1.86 6.00
N LEU A 74 -2.48 -1.37 4.87
CA LEU A 74 -1.32 -0.48 4.83
C LEU A 74 -1.81 0.81 4.21
N LEU A 75 -1.69 1.92 4.92
CA LEU A 75 -2.03 3.23 4.36
C LEU A 75 -0.84 3.74 3.56
N ALA A 76 -1.12 4.44 2.49
CA ALA A 76 -0.10 4.81 1.52
C ALA A 76 -0.42 6.14 0.86
N PHE A 77 0.56 6.71 0.21
CA PHE A 77 0.39 7.93 -0.58
C PHE A 77 1.31 7.87 -1.80
N TRP A 78 0.95 8.64 -2.82
CA TRP A 78 1.72 8.68 -4.05
C TRP A 78 2.83 9.71 -3.97
N ASP A 79 3.99 9.34 -4.51
CA ASP A 79 5.07 10.29 -4.77
C ASP A 79 5.29 10.33 -6.28
N LYS A 80 4.87 11.42 -6.89
CA LYS A 80 4.99 11.64 -8.33
C LYS A 80 6.02 12.70 -8.67
N THR A 81 6.90 13.01 -7.73
CA THR A 81 7.90 14.06 -7.94
C THR A 81 9.03 13.66 -8.88
N LYS A 82 9.20 12.36 -9.11
CA LYS A 82 10.21 11.86 -10.05
C LYS A 82 9.61 11.69 -11.43
N GLU A 83 10.36 12.03 -12.45
CA GLU A 83 9.89 11.95 -13.83
C GLU A 83 9.71 10.51 -14.32
N VAL A 84 10.59 9.62 -13.88
CA VAL A 84 10.68 8.28 -14.46
C VAL A 84 9.78 7.28 -13.76
N ASP A 85 9.73 7.30 -12.43
CA ASP A 85 8.98 6.32 -11.66
C ASP A 85 8.00 6.98 -10.72
N THR A 86 6.77 6.46 -10.72
CA THR A 86 5.78 6.80 -9.71
C THR A 86 5.96 5.85 -8.55
N LEU A 87 6.09 6.41 -7.35
CA LEU A 87 6.25 5.63 -6.14
C LEU A 87 4.98 5.69 -5.31
N VAL A 88 4.64 4.57 -4.69
CA VAL A 88 3.60 4.54 -3.67
C VAL A 88 4.29 4.18 -2.36
N ILE A 89 4.21 5.11 -1.41
CA ILE A 89 4.89 4.98 -0.12
C ILE A 89 3.91 4.40 0.89
N ALA A 90 4.16 3.17 1.32
CA ALA A 90 3.37 2.56 2.39
C ALA A 90 3.86 3.14 3.71
N SER A 91 2.99 3.88 4.40
CA SER A 91 3.37 4.63 5.60
C SER A 91 3.40 3.78 6.86
N HIS A 92 2.34 3.01 7.10
CA HIS A 92 2.25 2.10 8.24
C HIS A 92 1.10 1.14 8.03
N GLY A 93 1.01 0.14 8.90
CA GLY A 93 -0.04 -0.86 8.81
C GLY A 93 -0.80 -1.04 10.11
N PHE A 94 -1.97 -1.63 10.00
CA PHE A 94 -2.80 -1.97 11.15
C PHE A 94 -3.79 -3.07 10.75
N ILE A 95 -4.41 -3.69 11.76
CA ILE A 95 -5.48 -4.67 11.54
C ILE A 95 -6.79 -3.92 11.74
N LYS A 96 -7.62 -3.91 10.71
CA LYS A 96 -8.89 -3.19 10.73
C LYS A 96 -9.94 -4.02 11.45
N LYS A 97 -10.61 -3.43 12.43
CA LYS A 97 -11.62 -4.11 13.25
C LYS A 97 -13.02 -3.52 13.10
N THR A 98 -13.15 -2.44 12.33
CA THR A 98 -14.42 -1.76 12.13
C THR A 98 -14.65 -1.54 10.63
N ASP A 99 -15.86 -1.13 10.24
CA ASP A 99 -16.18 -0.90 8.83
C ASP A 99 -15.39 0.23 8.21
N LYS A 100 -15.06 1.24 9.01
CA LYS A 100 -14.33 2.41 8.52
C LYS A 100 -12.89 2.40 9.02
N THR A 101 -12.00 2.99 8.23
CA THR A 101 -10.62 3.19 8.65
C THR A 101 -10.61 4.19 9.80
N PRO A 102 -10.02 3.84 10.95
CA PRO A 102 -10.01 4.74 12.11
C PRO A 102 -9.33 6.08 11.80
N ILE A 103 -9.91 7.15 12.31
CA ILE A 103 -9.38 8.50 12.09
C ILE A 103 -7.93 8.62 12.57
N LYS A 104 -7.58 8.00 13.69
CA LYS A 104 -6.20 8.06 14.20
C LYS A 104 -5.19 7.47 13.22
N GLU A 105 -5.59 6.47 12.46
CA GLU A 105 -4.69 5.87 11.47
C GLU A 105 -4.53 6.79 10.27
N ILE A 106 -5.61 7.44 9.87
CA ILE A 106 -5.57 8.44 8.80
C ILE A 106 -4.67 9.61 9.20
N GLU A 107 -4.81 10.09 10.43
CA GLU A 107 -3.99 11.19 10.95
C GLU A 107 -2.52 10.80 11.00
N ARG A 108 -2.22 9.58 11.42
CA ARG A 108 -0.86 9.07 11.47
C ARG A 108 -0.23 9.03 10.08
N ALA A 109 -0.96 8.50 9.11
CA ALA A 109 -0.47 8.41 7.73
C ALA A 109 -0.28 9.80 7.13
N SER A 110 -1.20 10.74 7.42
CA SER A 110 -1.11 12.10 6.92
C SER A 110 0.12 12.81 7.48
N LYS A 111 0.43 12.56 8.75
CA LYS A 111 1.63 13.12 9.37
C LYS A 111 2.90 12.55 8.73
N ILE A 112 2.92 11.24 8.52
CA ILE A 112 4.05 10.58 7.87
C ILE A 112 4.25 11.14 6.45
N MET A 113 3.16 11.32 5.71
CA MET A 113 3.21 11.88 4.37
C MET A 113 3.79 13.29 4.38
N LYS A 114 3.34 14.13 5.30
CA LYS A 114 3.84 15.49 5.44
C LYS A 114 5.34 15.48 5.72
N GLU A 115 5.77 14.68 6.67
CA GLU A 115 7.18 14.57 7.02
C GLU A 115 8.02 14.04 5.85
N TYR A 116 7.49 13.10 5.11
CA TYR A 116 8.16 12.54 3.94
C TYR A 116 8.48 13.64 2.92
N PHE A 117 7.48 14.47 2.59
CA PHE A 117 7.68 15.53 1.60
C PHE A 117 8.50 16.69 2.13
N GLU A 118 8.50 16.95 3.43
CA GLU A 118 9.34 17.98 4.01
C GLU A 118 10.82 17.63 3.99
N LEU A 119 11.15 16.35 4.01
CA LEU A 119 12.55 15.88 4.01
C LEU A 119 13.14 15.71 2.62
N LYS A 120 12.35 15.94 1.59
CA LYS A 120 12.84 15.76 0.21
C LYS A 120 13.52 17.02 -0.33
#